data_fa195fa147efb1d72fb1091b9de1b93b
#
_entry.id   fa195fa147efb1d72fb1091b9de1b93b
#
_cell.length_a   1.000
_cell.length_b   1.000
_cell.length_c   1.000
_cell.angle_alpha   90.00
_cell.angle_beta   90.00
_cell.angle_gamma   90.00
#
_symmetry.space_group_name_H-M   'P 1'
#
loop_
_entity.id
_entity.type
_entity.pdbx_description
1 polymer ?
#
loop_
_entity_poly.entity_id
_entity_poly.type
_entity_poly.pdbx_seq_one_letter_code
_entity_poly.pdbx_strand_id
1 'polypeptide(L)'
;MGIKYKVNESFFEKWSPNMAYVLGYIYADGSLNDSPYMRGKYIQITSIDEDSIQRIKGWLNSEHKIIKKKSNFTGGKICFVLRIVSHKIYNDLFKLGLYPNKSLTINFPKVPKKYLGHFIRGYFDGDGCIYFEKSKGKMNQLIIKRIRTIFTSGSKKFLENMSIFLQTKGLRNGKIYYNKRAFQLKYPTSDSIKIFKLIYKGTSINSFFMRKFNIFKDYFELRPQVVDLTIRRILADHVVK
;
A
#
# COMPACT_ATOMS: atom_id res chain seq x y z
N MET A 1 -32.83 -1.66 -17.72
CA MET A 1 -31.36 -1.48 -17.82
C MET A 1 -30.85 -0.83 -16.56
N GLY A 2 -29.86 -1.42 -15.85
CA GLY A 2 -29.24 -0.80 -14.68
C GLY A 2 -28.30 0.35 -15.09
N ILE A 3 -28.15 1.35 -14.21
CA ILE A 3 -27.20 2.47 -14.41
C ILE A 3 -25.80 1.89 -14.57
N LYS A 4 -25.17 2.13 -15.73
CA LYS A 4 -23.77 1.75 -15.97
C LYS A 4 -22.90 2.97 -15.68
N TYR A 5 -22.16 2.92 -14.56
CA TYR A 5 -21.15 3.94 -14.25
C TYR A 5 -19.96 3.80 -15.20
N LYS A 6 -19.47 4.92 -15.72
CA LYS A 6 -18.25 4.94 -16.53
C LYS A 6 -17.02 4.68 -15.67
N VAL A 7 -16.03 4.02 -16.24
CA VAL A 7 -14.70 3.77 -15.67
C VAL A 7 -13.70 3.54 -16.80
N ASN A 8 -12.45 3.90 -16.59
CA ASN A 8 -11.38 3.58 -17.54
C ASN A 8 -11.08 2.07 -17.47
N GLU A 9 -11.73 1.29 -18.33
CA GLU A 9 -11.57 -0.17 -18.35
C GLU A 9 -10.19 -0.62 -18.85
N SER A 10 -9.40 0.25 -19.54
CA SER A 10 -8.04 -0.05 -20.01
C SER A 10 -6.95 0.32 -18.99
N PHE A 11 -7.32 0.75 -17.79
CA PHE A 11 -6.37 1.23 -16.76
C PHE A 11 -5.27 0.21 -16.41
N PHE A 12 -5.59 -1.08 -16.41
CA PHE A 12 -4.65 -2.15 -16.07
C PHE A 12 -3.94 -2.79 -17.27
N GLU A 13 -4.16 -2.31 -18.50
CA GLU A 13 -3.49 -2.84 -19.70
C GLU A 13 -2.03 -2.40 -19.81
N LYS A 14 -1.74 -1.16 -19.41
CA LYS A 14 -0.41 -0.57 -19.56
C LYS A 14 0.16 -0.16 -18.20
N TRP A 15 1.38 -0.58 -17.91
CA TRP A 15 2.08 -0.19 -16.70
C TRP A 15 2.33 1.31 -16.66
N SER A 16 1.93 1.93 -15.55
CA SER A 16 2.22 3.31 -15.19
C SER A 16 2.48 3.41 -13.68
N PRO A 17 3.03 4.53 -13.17
CA PRO A 17 3.18 4.75 -11.73
C PRO A 17 1.86 4.59 -10.96
N ASN A 18 0.77 5.16 -11.48
CA ASN A 18 -0.55 5.09 -10.84
C ASN A 18 -1.15 3.68 -10.93
N MET A 19 -1.02 3.00 -12.10
CA MET A 19 -1.47 1.61 -12.24
C MET A 19 -0.76 0.69 -11.26
N ALA A 20 0.56 0.81 -11.12
CA ALA A 20 1.34 -0.01 -10.20
C ALA A 20 0.96 0.26 -8.73
N TYR A 21 0.74 1.53 -8.36
CA TYR A 21 0.26 1.89 -7.03
C TYR A 21 -1.11 1.29 -6.75
N VAL A 22 -2.09 1.48 -7.65
CA VAL A 22 -3.45 0.95 -7.47
C VAL A 22 -3.44 -0.58 -7.40
N LEU A 23 -2.63 -1.24 -8.24
CA LEU A 23 -2.45 -2.69 -8.16
C LEU A 23 -1.91 -3.11 -6.78
N GLY A 24 -0.86 -2.45 -6.27
CA GLY A 24 -0.31 -2.72 -4.93
C GLY A 24 -1.34 -2.52 -3.82
N TYR A 25 -2.15 -1.47 -3.92
CA TYR A 25 -3.22 -1.20 -2.96
C TYR A 25 -4.33 -2.27 -3.00
N ILE A 26 -4.72 -2.74 -4.20
CA ILE A 26 -5.70 -3.84 -4.34
C ILE A 26 -5.13 -5.17 -3.82
N TYR A 27 -3.82 -5.38 -3.95
CA TYR A 27 -3.15 -6.54 -3.35
C TYR A 27 -3.27 -6.56 -1.83
N ALA A 28 -3.25 -5.40 -1.17
CA ALA A 28 -3.48 -5.23 0.26
C ALA A 28 -4.99 -5.27 0.60
N ASP A 29 -5.71 -4.22 0.28
CA ASP A 29 -7.07 -3.91 0.76
C ASP A 29 -8.18 -4.15 -0.27
N GLY A 30 -7.86 -4.73 -1.43
CA GLY A 30 -8.83 -5.04 -2.47
C GLY A 30 -9.28 -6.50 -2.46
N SER A 31 -10.47 -6.73 -3.00
CA SER A 31 -11.01 -8.06 -3.28
C SER A 31 -11.60 -8.14 -4.68
N LEU A 32 -11.36 -9.29 -5.34
CA LEU A 32 -12.08 -9.70 -6.52
C LEU A 32 -13.26 -10.56 -6.12
N ASN A 33 -14.41 -10.30 -6.70
CA ASN A 33 -15.63 -11.00 -6.38
C ASN A 33 -16.32 -11.43 -7.69
N ASP A 34 -16.73 -12.69 -7.73
CA ASP A 34 -17.55 -13.26 -8.80
C ASP A 34 -18.81 -13.79 -8.15
N SER A 35 -19.92 -13.06 -8.30
CA SER A 35 -21.17 -13.39 -7.66
C SER A 35 -22.30 -13.45 -8.68
N PRO A 36 -22.88 -14.63 -8.91
CA PRO A 36 -24.03 -14.77 -9.81
C PRO A 36 -25.23 -13.92 -9.37
N TYR A 37 -25.37 -13.67 -8.06
CA TYR A 37 -26.50 -12.93 -7.48
C TYR A 37 -26.33 -11.41 -7.44
N MET A 38 -25.07 -10.88 -7.63
CA MET A 38 -24.76 -9.46 -7.50
C MET A 38 -24.10 -8.89 -8.76
N ARG A 39 -24.72 -9.06 -9.93
CA ARG A 39 -24.25 -8.52 -11.22
C ARG A 39 -22.88 -9.03 -11.68
N GLY A 40 -22.47 -10.24 -11.23
CA GLY A 40 -21.29 -10.92 -11.74
C GLY A 40 -19.97 -10.39 -11.18
N LYS A 41 -19.01 -10.12 -12.06
CA LYS A 41 -17.62 -9.82 -11.73
C LYS A 41 -17.41 -8.37 -11.34
N TYR A 42 -16.85 -8.14 -10.15
CA TYR A 42 -16.52 -6.79 -9.68
C TYR A 42 -15.27 -6.80 -8.80
N ILE A 43 -14.65 -5.63 -8.67
CA ILE A 43 -13.62 -5.37 -7.67
C ILE A 43 -14.21 -4.52 -6.55
N GLN A 44 -13.75 -4.77 -5.33
CA GLN A 44 -14.09 -3.94 -4.16
C GLN A 44 -12.81 -3.53 -3.45
N ILE A 45 -12.69 -2.24 -3.19
CA ILE A 45 -11.60 -1.65 -2.39
C ILE A 45 -12.25 -1.03 -1.17
N THR A 46 -11.71 -1.33 0.03
CA THR A 46 -12.23 -0.82 1.29
C THR A 46 -11.11 -0.15 2.07
N SER A 47 -11.34 1.05 2.59
CA SER A 47 -10.38 1.78 3.41
C SER A 47 -11.10 2.57 4.51
N ILE A 48 -10.40 2.82 5.61
CA ILE A 48 -10.81 3.81 6.62
C ILE A 48 -10.43 5.25 6.21
N ASP A 49 -9.63 5.39 5.16
CA ASP A 49 -9.15 6.66 4.63
C ASP A 49 -9.91 6.99 3.34
N GLU A 50 -10.72 8.05 3.41
CA GLU A 50 -11.54 8.49 2.27
C GLU A 50 -10.68 9.00 1.12
N ASP A 51 -9.61 9.76 1.42
CA ASP A 51 -8.75 10.38 0.41
C ASP A 51 -8.07 9.36 -0.48
N SER A 52 -7.68 8.21 0.08
CA SER A 52 -7.11 7.11 -0.69
C SER A 52 -8.10 6.52 -1.67
N ILE A 53 -9.36 6.33 -1.24
CA ILE A 53 -10.41 5.81 -2.12
C ILE A 53 -10.78 6.83 -3.20
N GLN A 54 -10.90 8.12 -2.86
CA GLN A 54 -11.15 9.19 -3.82
C GLN A 54 -10.02 9.28 -4.87
N ARG A 55 -8.78 9.18 -4.44
CA ARG A 55 -7.60 9.19 -5.33
C ARG A 55 -7.62 8.01 -6.30
N ILE A 56 -7.84 6.80 -5.81
CA ILE A 56 -7.94 5.60 -6.65
C ILE A 56 -9.10 5.73 -7.63
N LYS A 57 -10.27 6.19 -7.17
CA LYS A 57 -11.42 6.47 -8.02
C LYS A 57 -11.08 7.48 -9.13
N GLY A 58 -10.37 8.57 -8.78
CA GLY A 58 -9.94 9.59 -9.75
C GLY A 58 -8.99 9.01 -10.81
N TRP A 59 -7.98 8.24 -10.42
CA TRP A 59 -7.06 7.61 -11.38
C TRP A 59 -7.74 6.60 -12.30
N LEU A 60 -8.74 5.89 -11.81
CA LEU A 60 -9.56 4.99 -12.61
C LEU A 60 -10.59 5.74 -13.47
N ASN A 61 -10.66 7.07 -13.37
CA ASN A 61 -11.70 7.89 -14.01
C ASN A 61 -13.10 7.27 -13.83
N SER A 62 -13.41 6.93 -12.57
CA SER A 62 -14.60 6.14 -12.23
C SER A 62 -15.73 7.02 -11.71
N GLU A 63 -16.93 6.84 -12.25
CA GLU A 63 -18.16 7.48 -11.77
C GLU A 63 -18.83 6.68 -10.63
N HIS A 64 -18.33 5.49 -10.28
CA HIS A 64 -18.92 4.67 -9.22
C HIS A 64 -18.98 5.42 -7.89
N LYS A 65 -20.08 5.23 -7.16
CA LYS A 65 -20.28 5.87 -5.85
C LYS A 65 -19.37 5.23 -4.80
N ILE A 66 -18.82 6.06 -3.93
CA ILE A 66 -18.15 5.61 -2.70
C ILE A 66 -19.24 5.45 -1.64
N ILE A 67 -19.29 4.27 -1.03
CA ILE A 67 -20.29 3.92 0.00
C ILE A 67 -19.62 4.05 1.36
N LYS A 68 -20.21 4.83 2.26
CA LYS A 68 -19.82 4.92 3.67
C LYS A 68 -20.60 3.88 4.48
N LYS A 69 -19.88 3.06 5.26
CA LYS A 69 -20.52 2.08 6.15
C LYS A 69 -19.73 1.91 7.44
N LYS A 70 -20.40 1.58 8.53
CA LYS A 70 -19.76 1.11 9.76
C LYS A 70 -19.21 -0.30 9.54
N SER A 71 -17.99 -0.55 9.98
CA SER A 71 -17.36 -1.85 9.87
C SER A 71 -17.25 -2.52 11.25
N ASN A 72 -17.84 -3.69 11.39
CA ASN A 72 -17.73 -4.50 12.62
C ASN A 72 -16.28 -4.97 12.87
N PHE A 73 -15.48 -5.14 11.80
CA PHE A 73 -14.08 -5.56 11.88
C PHE A 73 -13.13 -4.48 12.42
N THR A 74 -13.52 -3.20 12.34
CA THR A 74 -12.69 -2.06 12.77
C THR A 74 -13.19 -1.44 14.07
N GLY A 75 -13.98 -2.15 14.86
CA GLY A 75 -14.55 -1.62 16.10
C GLY A 75 -15.56 -0.49 15.87
N GLY A 76 -16.37 -0.58 14.82
CA GLY A 76 -17.42 0.40 14.51
C GLY A 76 -16.96 1.66 13.77
N LYS A 77 -15.69 1.73 13.34
CA LYS A 77 -15.18 2.84 12.52
C LYS A 77 -15.88 2.90 11.18
N ILE A 78 -16.06 4.12 10.67
CA ILE A 78 -16.56 4.32 9.30
C ILE A 78 -15.47 3.85 8.33
N CYS A 79 -15.86 3.06 7.34
CA CYS A 79 -15.04 2.70 6.19
C CYS A 79 -15.72 3.14 4.89
N PHE A 80 -14.87 3.41 3.90
CA PHE A 80 -15.23 3.84 2.56
C PHE A 80 -15.03 2.67 1.61
N VAL A 81 -16.03 2.37 0.81
CA VAL A 81 -16.04 1.23 -0.11
C VAL A 81 -16.24 1.73 -1.52
N LEU A 82 -15.29 1.45 -2.39
CA LEU A 82 -15.42 1.62 -3.84
C LEU A 82 -15.62 0.24 -4.46
N ARG A 83 -16.78 0.06 -5.12
CA ARG A 83 -17.09 -1.15 -5.86
C ARG A 83 -17.21 -0.82 -7.34
N ILE A 84 -16.41 -1.47 -8.17
CA ILE A 84 -16.37 -1.27 -9.62
C ILE A 84 -16.81 -2.56 -10.30
N VAL A 85 -17.91 -2.48 -11.02
CA VAL A 85 -18.45 -3.58 -11.83
C VAL A 85 -17.90 -3.43 -13.25
N SER A 86 -16.89 -4.24 -13.59
CA SER A 86 -16.33 -4.33 -14.94
C SER A 86 -15.70 -5.68 -15.12
N HIS A 87 -16.19 -6.45 -16.08
CA HIS A 87 -15.62 -7.75 -16.44
C HIS A 87 -14.20 -7.60 -16.99
N LYS A 88 -13.94 -6.52 -17.73
CA LYS A 88 -12.61 -6.26 -18.28
C LYS A 88 -11.59 -6.00 -17.19
N ILE A 89 -11.85 -5.06 -16.28
CA ILE A 89 -10.96 -4.77 -15.13
C ILE A 89 -10.74 -6.03 -14.28
N TYR A 90 -11.80 -6.78 -14.01
CA TYR A 90 -11.70 -8.04 -13.27
C TYR A 90 -10.73 -9.02 -13.95
N ASN A 91 -10.90 -9.23 -15.26
CA ASN A 91 -10.07 -10.17 -16.01
C ASN A 91 -8.61 -9.70 -16.11
N ASP A 92 -8.38 -8.41 -16.27
CA ASP A 92 -7.01 -7.85 -16.31
C ASP A 92 -6.32 -8.00 -14.95
N LEU A 93 -7.02 -7.74 -13.84
CA LEU A 93 -6.50 -7.99 -12.49
C LEU A 93 -6.26 -9.48 -12.23
N PHE A 94 -7.11 -10.35 -12.75
CA PHE A 94 -6.90 -11.80 -12.67
C PHE A 94 -5.62 -12.24 -13.40
N LYS A 95 -5.37 -11.72 -14.60
CA LYS A 95 -4.10 -11.93 -15.33
C LYS A 95 -2.88 -11.39 -14.57
N LEU A 96 -3.07 -10.33 -13.79
CA LEU A 96 -2.03 -9.74 -12.93
C LEU A 96 -1.84 -10.50 -11.60
N GLY A 97 -2.50 -11.63 -11.42
CA GLY A 97 -2.30 -12.54 -10.29
C GLY A 97 -3.27 -12.37 -9.11
N LEU A 98 -4.31 -11.53 -9.27
CA LEU A 98 -5.37 -11.41 -8.27
C LEU A 98 -6.48 -12.44 -8.52
N TYR A 99 -7.09 -12.96 -7.47
CA TYR A 99 -8.22 -13.89 -7.54
C TYR A 99 -9.10 -13.78 -6.28
N PRO A 100 -10.33 -14.32 -6.31
CA PRO A 100 -11.21 -14.34 -5.14
C PRO A 100 -10.56 -15.08 -3.96
N ASN A 101 -10.84 -14.63 -2.75
CA ASN A 101 -10.34 -15.24 -1.50
C ASN A 101 -8.80 -15.33 -1.40
N LYS A 102 -8.08 -14.42 -2.04
CA LYS A 102 -6.62 -14.40 -2.18
C LYS A 102 -5.81 -14.32 -0.89
N SER A 103 -6.41 -13.86 0.22
CA SER A 103 -5.68 -13.33 1.40
C SER A 103 -4.62 -14.26 1.99
N LEU A 104 -4.86 -15.59 1.97
CA LEU A 104 -3.93 -16.57 2.54
C LEU A 104 -2.96 -17.19 1.53
N THR A 105 -3.26 -17.07 0.24
CA THR A 105 -2.58 -17.83 -0.82
C THR A 105 -1.95 -16.98 -1.90
N ILE A 106 -2.18 -15.64 -1.89
CA ILE A 106 -1.68 -14.71 -2.90
C ILE A 106 -0.16 -14.82 -3.05
N ASN A 107 0.32 -14.75 -4.29
CA ASN A 107 1.74 -14.66 -4.61
C ASN A 107 2.12 -13.21 -4.97
N PHE A 108 3.41 -12.88 -4.85
CA PHE A 108 3.92 -11.61 -5.29
C PHE A 108 3.87 -11.53 -6.84
N PRO A 109 3.29 -10.47 -7.43
CA PRO A 109 3.10 -10.40 -8.87
C PRO A 109 4.41 -10.08 -9.61
N LYS A 110 4.41 -10.36 -10.93
CA LYS A 110 5.50 -9.93 -11.82
C LYS A 110 5.37 -8.43 -12.11
N VAL A 111 6.06 -7.61 -11.32
CA VAL A 111 6.08 -6.15 -11.49
C VAL A 111 7.34 -5.75 -12.24
N PRO A 112 7.27 -4.95 -13.33
CA PRO A 112 8.46 -4.43 -14.00
C PRO A 112 9.32 -3.60 -13.04
N LYS A 113 10.66 -3.77 -13.11
CA LYS A 113 11.63 -3.17 -12.15
C LYS A 113 11.43 -1.67 -11.93
N LYS A 114 11.07 -0.91 -12.98
CA LYS A 114 10.84 0.54 -12.92
C LYS A 114 9.60 0.94 -12.12
N TYR A 115 8.60 0.05 -12.00
CA TYR A 115 7.36 0.32 -11.29
C TYR A 115 7.27 -0.33 -9.91
N LEU A 116 8.30 -1.09 -9.51
CA LEU A 116 8.30 -1.82 -8.24
C LEU A 116 8.11 -0.90 -7.03
N GLY A 117 8.79 0.26 -6.99
CA GLY A 117 8.62 1.24 -5.91
C GLY A 117 7.17 1.71 -5.76
N HIS A 118 6.48 1.92 -6.88
CA HIS A 118 5.07 2.35 -6.89
C HIS A 118 4.13 1.24 -6.40
N PHE A 119 4.36 -0.01 -6.82
CA PHE A 119 3.61 -1.17 -6.32
C PHE A 119 3.81 -1.35 -4.81
N ILE A 120 5.07 -1.33 -4.33
CA ILE A 120 5.38 -1.45 -2.90
C ILE A 120 4.76 -0.31 -2.10
N ARG A 121 4.73 0.94 -2.65
CA ARG A 121 4.06 2.08 -2.00
C ARG A 121 2.56 1.82 -1.84
N GLY A 122 1.87 1.37 -2.90
CA GLY A 122 0.45 1.06 -2.81
C GLY A 122 0.15 -0.05 -1.80
N TYR A 123 0.95 -1.12 -1.81
CA TYR A 123 0.83 -2.19 -0.82
C TYR A 123 1.14 -1.68 0.61
N PHE A 124 2.16 -0.84 0.76
CA PHE A 124 2.52 -0.24 2.04
C PHE A 124 1.41 0.67 2.59
N ASP A 125 0.74 1.42 1.73
CA ASP A 125 -0.37 2.28 2.13
C ASP A 125 -1.58 1.46 2.63
N GLY A 126 -1.85 0.28 2.08
CA GLY A 126 -2.84 -0.68 2.62
C GLY A 126 -2.30 -1.40 3.87
N ASP A 127 -1.54 -2.45 3.68
CA ASP A 127 -1.11 -3.41 4.72
C ASP A 127 0.27 -3.14 5.33
N GLY A 128 0.89 -2.00 5.02
CA GLY A 128 2.15 -1.59 5.63
C GLY A 128 1.94 -0.87 6.97
N CYS A 129 2.92 -1.02 7.85
CA CYS A 129 3.00 -0.27 9.10
C CYS A 129 4.38 0.34 9.27
N ILE A 130 4.42 1.52 9.86
CA ILE A 130 5.65 2.18 10.27
C ILE A 130 5.47 2.72 11.67
N TYR A 131 6.48 2.58 12.52
CA TYR A 131 6.43 3.06 13.88
C TYR A 131 7.82 3.39 14.43
N PHE A 132 7.83 4.21 15.46
CA PHE A 132 9.00 4.50 16.27
C PHE A 132 9.19 3.45 17.36
N GLU A 133 10.39 2.90 17.45
CA GLU A 133 10.79 2.12 18.61
C GLU A 133 11.29 3.10 19.69
N LYS A 134 10.48 3.26 20.73
CA LYS A 134 10.76 4.12 21.87
C LYS A 134 11.53 3.33 22.93
N SER A 135 12.49 3.97 23.58
CA SER A 135 13.17 3.42 24.76
C SER A 135 13.25 4.48 25.86
N LYS A 136 13.36 4.04 27.10
CA LYS A 136 13.63 4.95 28.22
C LYS A 136 15.11 5.35 28.20
N GLY A 137 15.38 6.64 28.29
CA GLY A 137 16.72 7.20 28.50
C GLY A 137 17.13 7.22 29.94
N LYS A 138 18.33 7.75 30.26
CA LYS A 138 18.93 7.78 31.61
C LYS A 138 18.07 8.49 32.65
N MET A 139 17.23 9.46 32.25
CA MET A 139 16.31 10.20 33.14
C MET A 139 14.83 9.83 32.88
N ASN A 140 14.54 8.57 32.59
CA ASN A 140 13.19 8.09 32.25
C ASN A 140 12.49 8.79 31.07
N GLN A 141 13.17 9.72 30.35
CA GLN A 141 12.63 10.35 29.14
C GLN A 141 12.46 9.33 28.02
N LEU A 142 11.39 9.46 27.27
CA LEU A 142 11.16 8.65 26.08
C LEU A 142 12.08 9.09 24.94
N ILE A 143 13.03 8.22 24.58
CA ILE A 143 13.94 8.45 23.45
C ILE A 143 13.47 7.61 22.25
N ILE A 144 13.28 8.26 21.10
CA ILE A 144 13.05 7.55 19.85
C ILE A 144 14.40 7.04 19.33
N LYS A 145 14.60 5.73 19.41
CA LYS A 145 15.87 5.10 19.01
C LYS A 145 15.89 4.68 17.54
N ARG A 146 14.78 4.15 17.05
CA ARG A 146 14.72 3.44 15.78
C ARG A 146 13.38 3.65 15.10
N ILE A 147 13.40 3.55 13.79
CA ILE A 147 12.20 3.44 12.96
C ILE A 147 12.14 2.02 12.38
N ARG A 148 10.96 1.46 12.30
CA ARG A 148 10.74 0.12 11.75
C ARG A 148 9.60 0.13 10.76
N THR A 149 9.84 -0.54 9.63
CA THR A 149 8.83 -0.78 8.60
C THR A 149 8.41 -2.24 8.63
N ILE A 150 7.10 -2.47 8.56
CA ILE A 150 6.50 -3.80 8.53
C ILE A 150 5.57 -3.89 7.35
N PHE A 151 5.64 -4.99 6.60
CA PHE A 151 4.61 -5.41 5.64
C PHE A 151 3.87 -6.61 6.22
N THR A 152 2.54 -6.59 6.18
CA THR A 152 1.69 -7.65 6.73
C THR A 152 1.00 -8.37 5.59
N SER A 153 0.89 -9.70 5.66
CA SER A 153 0.12 -10.52 4.72
C SER A 153 -0.35 -11.81 5.38
N GLY A 154 -1.50 -12.32 4.97
CA GLY A 154 -1.91 -13.67 5.29
C GLY A 154 -1.07 -14.74 4.56
N SER A 155 -0.44 -14.38 3.43
CA SER A 155 0.43 -15.27 2.67
C SER A 155 1.90 -15.06 3.01
N LYS A 156 2.53 -16.07 3.62
CA LYS A 156 3.98 -16.08 3.89
C LYS A 156 4.78 -15.99 2.59
N LYS A 157 4.38 -16.75 1.57
CA LYS A 157 5.02 -16.79 0.26
C LYS A 157 5.03 -15.44 -0.45
N PHE A 158 3.97 -14.65 -0.29
CA PHE A 158 3.93 -13.29 -0.80
C PHE A 158 5.04 -12.42 -0.18
N LEU A 159 5.21 -12.49 1.13
CA LEU A 159 6.24 -11.70 1.84
C LEU A 159 7.66 -12.21 1.56
N GLU A 160 7.86 -13.50 1.41
CA GLU A 160 9.14 -14.09 1.01
C GLU A 160 9.57 -13.58 -0.36
N ASN A 161 8.67 -13.63 -1.34
CA ASN A 161 8.93 -13.11 -2.68
C ASN A 161 9.12 -11.59 -2.69
N MET A 162 8.35 -10.83 -1.90
CA MET A 162 8.55 -9.40 -1.71
C MET A 162 9.96 -9.12 -1.17
N SER A 163 10.41 -9.89 -0.16
CA SER A 163 11.74 -9.73 0.42
C SER A 163 12.85 -9.98 -0.62
N ILE A 164 12.73 -11.03 -1.44
CA ILE A 164 13.67 -11.31 -2.53
C ILE A 164 13.74 -10.12 -3.51
N PHE A 165 12.60 -9.57 -3.92
CA PHE A 165 12.59 -8.39 -4.78
C PHE A 165 13.21 -7.15 -4.12
N LEU A 166 12.94 -6.92 -2.84
CA LEU A 166 13.53 -5.80 -2.10
C LEU A 166 15.06 -5.95 -1.96
N GLN A 167 15.58 -7.18 -1.86
CA GLN A 167 17.02 -7.44 -1.88
C GLN A 167 17.67 -6.97 -3.18
N THR A 168 16.99 -7.08 -4.33
CA THR A 168 17.50 -6.53 -5.61
C THR A 168 17.66 -5.00 -5.59
N LYS A 169 17.06 -4.33 -4.60
CA LYS A 169 17.19 -2.88 -4.34
C LYS A 169 18.15 -2.56 -3.19
N GLY A 170 18.96 -3.53 -2.80
CA GLY A 170 20.00 -3.38 -1.79
C GLY A 170 19.49 -3.42 -0.34
N LEU A 171 18.27 -3.92 -0.10
CA LEU A 171 17.79 -4.22 1.25
C LEU A 171 18.38 -5.57 1.70
N ARG A 172 18.55 -5.73 3.01
CA ARG A 172 18.88 -7.03 3.60
C ARG A 172 17.65 -7.95 3.57
N ASN A 173 17.87 -9.24 3.78
CA ASN A 173 16.78 -10.17 3.97
C ASN A 173 15.97 -9.77 5.23
N GLY A 174 14.71 -9.43 5.04
CA GLY A 174 13.81 -9.10 6.15
C GLY A 174 13.42 -10.34 6.95
N LYS A 175 13.17 -10.14 8.25
CA LYS A 175 12.71 -11.23 9.11
C LYS A 175 11.19 -11.35 9.05
N ILE A 176 10.69 -12.57 8.81
CA ILE A 176 9.25 -12.88 8.77
C ILE A 176 8.86 -13.53 10.10
N TYR A 177 7.82 -12.97 10.73
CA TYR A 177 7.25 -13.47 11.97
C TYR A 177 5.76 -13.76 11.76
N TYR A 178 5.26 -14.83 12.36
CA TYR A 178 3.82 -15.04 12.48
C TYR A 178 3.29 -14.30 13.71
N ASN A 179 2.28 -13.48 13.53
CA ASN A 179 1.67 -12.71 14.61
C ASN A 179 0.15 -12.79 14.51
N LYS A 180 -0.47 -13.45 15.49
CA LYS A 180 -1.92 -13.68 15.60
C LYS A 180 -2.51 -14.42 14.40
N ARG A 181 -2.81 -13.74 13.29
CA ARG A 181 -3.49 -14.32 12.12
C ARG A 181 -2.79 -14.00 10.80
N ALA A 182 -1.63 -13.36 10.84
CA ALA A 182 -0.91 -12.93 9.66
C ALA A 182 0.61 -13.01 9.83
N PHE A 183 1.32 -13.04 8.74
CA PHE A 183 2.77 -12.93 8.70
C PHE A 183 3.18 -11.45 8.59
N GLN A 184 4.30 -11.10 9.22
CA GLN A 184 4.88 -9.77 9.24
C GLN A 184 6.32 -9.82 8.77
N LEU A 185 6.63 -9.16 7.65
CA LEU A 185 7.98 -8.94 7.16
C LEU A 185 8.49 -7.62 7.76
N LYS A 186 9.50 -7.70 8.63
CA LYS A 186 10.01 -6.56 9.41
C LYS A 186 11.39 -6.14 8.93
N TYR A 187 11.57 -4.83 8.78
CA TYR A 187 12.82 -4.21 8.41
C TYR A 187 13.35 -3.28 9.52
N PRO A 188 14.67 -3.33 9.81
CA PRO A 188 15.32 -2.42 10.75
C PRO A 188 15.48 -1.02 10.14
N THR A 189 15.94 -0.06 10.95
CA THR A 189 16.07 1.35 10.61
C THR A 189 16.79 1.60 9.27
N SER A 190 17.94 0.98 9.04
CA SER A 190 18.71 1.20 7.81
C SER A 190 17.94 0.80 6.55
N ASP A 191 17.22 -0.32 6.61
CA ASP A 191 16.41 -0.77 5.47
C ASP A 191 15.07 -0.05 5.39
N SER A 192 14.50 0.40 6.52
CA SER A 192 13.34 1.31 6.52
C SER A 192 13.63 2.63 5.81
N ILE A 193 14.85 3.18 5.96
CA ILE A 193 15.30 4.37 5.22
C ILE A 193 15.42 4.07 3.72
N LYS A 194 15.93 2.89 3.34
CA LYS A 194 15.97 2.48 1.92
C LYS A 194 14.57 2.30 1.35
N ILE A 195 13.63 1.73 2.12
CA ILE A 195 12.22 1.62 1.74
C ILE A 195 11.64 3.00 1.50
N PHE A 196 11.85 3.97 2.42
CA PHE A 196 11.41 5.36 2.21
C PHE A 196 11.87 5.90 0.86
N LYS A 197 13.17 5.80 0.56
CA LYS A 197 13.71 6.26 -0.72
C LYS A 197 13.09 5.53 -1.92
N LEU A 198 12.91 4.22 -1.82
CA LEU A 198 12.34 3.40 -2.89
C LEU A 198 10.90 3.81 -3.22
N ILE A 199 10.07 4.07 -2.19
CA ILE A 199 8.63 4.27 -2.38
C ILE A 199 8.23 5.73 -2.60
N TYR A 200 9.06 6.71 -2.17
CA TYR A 200 8.72 8.13 -2.28
C TYR A 200 9.55 8.93 -3.27
N LYS A 201 10.67 8.39 -3.78
CA LYS A 201 11.48 9.10 -4.79
C LYS A 201 10.69 9.29 -6.08
N GLY A 202 10.62 10.57 -6.56
CA GLY A 202 9.96 10.93 -7.82
C GLY A 202 8.43 10.73 -7.79
N THR A 203 7.81 10.86 -6.63
CA THR A 203 6.35 10.80 -6.46
C THR A 203 5.77 12.20 -6.24
N SER A 204 4.51 12.41 -6.58
CA SER A 204 3.77 13.63 -6.22
C SER A 204 3.14 13.50 -4.84
N ILE A 205 2.90 14.62 -4.15
CA ILE A 205 2.32 14.68 -2.81
C ILE A 205 0.96 13.95 -2.71
N ASN A 206 0.17 13.99 -3.76
CA ASN A 206 -1.16 13.36 -3.78
C ASN A 206 -1.15 11.88 -4.20
N SER A 207 0.02 11.22 -4.23
CA SER A 207 0.15 9.85 -4.72
C SER A 207 0.35 8.78 -3.63
N PHE A 208 0.19 9.13 -2.35
CA PHE A 208 0.38 8.22 -1.22
C PHE A 208 -0.31 8.71 0.07
N PHE A 209 -0.27 7.89 1.11
CA PHE A 209 -0.80 8.17 2.44
C PHE A 209 0.11 9.13 3.21
N MET A 210 -0.29 10.40 3.34
CA MET A 210 0.47 11.42 4.06
C MET A 210 0.77 11.02 5.52
N ARG A 211 -0.18 10.35 6.18
CA ARG A 211 0.01 9.89 7.56
C ARG A 211 1.24 9.01 7.73
N LYS A 212 1.49 8.08 6.79
CA LYS A 212 2.67 7.19 6.85
C LYS A 212 3.95 7.91 6.45
N PHE A 213 3.88 8.82 5.48
CA PHE A 213 4.98 9.68 5.10
C PHE A 213 5.44 10.57 6.26
N ASN A 214 4.50 11.18 6.99
CA ASN A 214 4.81 12.07 8.11
C ASN A 214 5.57 11.35 9.24
N ILE A 215 5.29 10.07 9.51
CA ILE A 215 6.07 9.30 10.50
C ILE A 215 7.55 9.19 10.07
N PHE A 216 7.84 9.01 8.78
CA PHE A 216 9.21 9.07 8.28
C PHE A 216 9.81 10.48 8.42
N LYS A 217 9.05 11.51 8.03
CA LYS A 217 9.46 12.92 8.16
C LYS A 217 9.84 13.25 9.59
N ASP A 218 8.95 12.96 10.56
CA ASP A 218 9.21 13.17 11.99
C ASP A 218 10.48 12.44 12.47
N TYR A 219 10.72 11.21 11.96
CA TYR A 219 11.95 10.49 12.28
C TYR A 219 13.19 11.21 11.76
N PHE A 220 13.16 11.76 10.56
CA PHE A 220 14.29 12.48 9.98
C PHE A 220 14.56 13.81 10.67
N GLU A 221 13.52 14.49 11.15
CA GLU A 221 13.67 15.70 11.99
C GLU A 221 14.37 15.38 13.32
N LEU A 222 14.02 14.24 13.94
CA LEU A 222 14.63 13.78 15.19
C LEU A 222 16.04 13.17 14.99
N ARG A 223 16.40 12.81 13.78
CA ARG A 223 17.65 12.13 13.41
C ARG A 223 18.29 12.73 12.16
N PRO A 224 18.67 14.03 12.17
CA PRO A 224 19.19 14.70 10.99
C PRO A 224 20.49 14.10 10.43
N GLN A 225 21.25 13.38 11.26
CA GLN A 225 22.49 12.69 10.85
C GLN A 225 22.26 11.55 9.84
N VAL A 226 21.03 11.02 9.69
CA VAL A 226 20.72 9.97 8.71
C VAL A 226 20.17 10.55 7.40
N VAL A 227 20.02 11.87 7.31
CA VAL A 227 19.40 12.57 6.19
C VAL A 227 20.45 12.89 5.13
N ASP A 228 20.43 12.14 4.03
CA ASP A 228 21.26 12.42 2.86
C ASP A 228 20.55 13.31 1.81
N LEU A 229 21.26 13.65 0.73
CA LEU A 229 20.73 14.48 -0.34
C LEU A 229 19.44 13.92 -0.97
N THR A 230 19.32 12.59 -1.08
CA THR A 230 18.11 11.97 -1.62
C THR A 230 16.89 12.19 -0.71
N ILE A 231 17.08 11.99 0.60
CA ILE A 231 16.02 12.23 1.58
C ILE A 231 15.61 13.70 1.58
N ARG A 232 16.59 14.62 1.59
CA ARG A 232 16.32 16.07 1.52
C ARG A 232 15.45 16.44 0.31
N ARG A 233 15.78 15.92 -0.88
CA ARG A 233 15.00 16.16 -2.11
C ARG A 233 13.57 15.61 -1.95
N ILE A 234 13.42 14.36 -1.51
CA ILE A 234 12.10 13.77 -1.30
C ILE A 234 11.27 14.60 -0.32
N LEU A 235 11.87 15.03 0.79
CA LEU A 235 11.17 15.87 1.78
C LEU A 235 10.78 17.23 1.19
N ALA A 236 11.67 17.87 0.43
CA ALA A 236 11.41 19.17 -0.23
C ALA A 236 10.28 19.08 -1.28
N ASP A 237 10.27 18.00 -2.09
CA ASP A 237 9.26 17.76 -3.12
C ASP A 237 7.84 17.56 -2.53
N HIS A 238 7.74 17.34 -1.21
CA HIS A 238 6.49 17.03 -0.52
C HIS A 238 6.13 18.01 0.60
N VAL A 239 6.76 19.18 0.63
CA VAL A 239 6.32 20.29 1.49
C VAL A 239 5.05 20.87 0.88
N VAL A 240 3.95 20.83 1.63
CA VAL A 240 2.74 21.59 1.30
C VAL A 240 3.10 23.06 1.43
N LYS A 241 3.08 23.79 0.31
CA LYS A 241 3.17 25.25 0.31
C LYS A 241 1.87 25.85 0.82
#